data_bc2e212653b63a3919410b8cccfe4909
#
_entry.id   bc2e212653b63a3919410b8cccfe4909
#
_cell.length_a   1.000
_cell.length_b   1.000
_cell.length_c   1.000
_cell.angle_alpha   90.00
_cell.angle_beta   90.00
_cell.angle_gamma   90.00
#
_symmetry.space_group_name_H-M   'P 1'
#
loop_
_entity.id
_entity.type
_entity.pdbx_description
1 polymer ?
#
loop_
_entity_poly.entity_id
_entity_poly.type
_entity_poly.pdbx_seq_one_letter_code
_entity_poly.pdbx_strand_id
1 'polypeptide(L)'
;MTTLGKRTGGQLIVEALKANGVSRVSCVPGESYLAVLDALYESGIETVVCRQEGGAAMMADTWGRLTGEPGICMVTRGPGATNASAGLHVARQDSIPMILFIGQVQRDAREREAFQEVEYRRAFTEFAKWVGEIDDARRIPEFVTRAFAVATSGRPGPVVLTLPEDMLVEEVEAPEAKAYTPVENHPGRKQMEKFTDLLANAKRPMFILGGTRWSEEAVASFKNFAESLKVPVGCS
;
A
#
# COMPACT_ATOMS: atom_id res chain seq x y z
N MET A 1 15.90 28.27 -8.50
CA MET A 1 15.52 27.19 -7.60
C MET A 1 14.66 27.80 -6.52
N THR A 2 13.38 27.53 -6.49
CA THR A 2 12.49 28.00 -5.43
C THR A 2 12.90 27.25 -4.17
N THR A 3 13.34 27.97 -3.14
CA THR A 3 13.59 27.40 -1.81
C THR A 3 12.24 26.88 -1.29
N LEU A 4 12.08 25.58 -1.27
CA LEU A 4 10.96 24.93 -0.60
C LEU A 4 11.08 25.27 0.89
N GLY A 5 10.02 25.82 1.48
CA GLY A 5 9.99 26.11 2.91
C GLY A 5 10.18 24.82 3.73
N LYS A 6 10.58 24.96 4.99
CA LYS A 6 10.62 23.83 5.93
C LYS A 6 9.22 23.26 6.14
N ARG A 7 9.13 21.94 6.23
CA ARG A 7 7.89 21.19 6.49
C ARG A 7 8.16 20.13 7.55
N THR A 8 7.16 19.85 8.36
CA THR A 8 7.26 18.75 9.32
C THR A 8 7.19 17.39 8.63
N GLY A 9 7.71 16.35 9.27
CA GLY A 9 7.57 14.98 8.77
C GLY A 9 6.11 14.59 8.53
N GLY A 10 5.19 14.99 9.41
CA GLY A 10 3.75 14.77 9.24
C GLY A 10 3.21 15.42 7.95
N GLN A 11 3.57 16.67 7.68
CA GLN A 11 3.21 17.38 6.44
C GLN A 11 3.77 16.67 5.21
N LEU A 12 5.04 16.23 5.25
CA LEU A 12 5.67 15.53 4.14
C LEU A 12 4.99 14.18 3.82
N ILE A 13 4.53 13.44 4.84
CA ILE A 13 3.72 12.22 4.64
C ILE A 13 2.44 12.55 3.87
N VAL A 14 1.68 13.55 4.33
CA VAL A 14 0.40 13.93 3.71
C VAL A 14 0.61 14.47 2.29
N GLU A 15 1.62 15.31 2.06
CA GLU A 15 1.98 15.78 0.72
C GLU A 15 2.33 14.62 -0.22
N ALA A 16 3.09 13.63 0.26
CA ALA A 16 3.44 12.47 -0.52
C ALA A 16 2.24 11.58 -0.85
N LEU A 17 1.28 11.45 0.06
CA LEU A 17 0.00 10.77 -0.20
C LEU A 17 -0.81 11.53 -1.27
N LYS A 18 -0.93 12.85 -1.16
CA LYS A 18 -1.63 13.68 -2.16
C LYS A 18 -0.98 13.59 -3.54
N ALA A 19 0.34 13.64 -3.61
CA ALA A 19 1.09 13.50 -4.86
C ALA A 19 0.82 12.15 -5.55
N ASN A 20 0.53 11.11 -4.77
CA ASN A 20 0.17 9.78 -5.26
C ASN A 20 -1.35 9.56 -5.43
N GLY A 21 -2.15 10.62 -5.40
CA GLY A 21 -3.59 10.57 -5.71
C GLY A 21 -4.47 10.01 -4.57
N VAL A 22 -3.94 9.88 -3.35
CA VAL A 22 -4.72 9.38 -2.22
C VAL A 22 -5.84 10.36 -1.88
N SER A 23 -7.07 9.89 -1.95
CA SER A 23 -8.27 10.64 -1.59
C SER A 23 -8.88 10.24 -0.24
N ARG A 24 -8.49 9.06 0.29
CA ARG A 24 -9.03 8.50 1.52
C ARG A 24 -8.00 7.72 2.31
N VAL A 25 -8.03 7.86 3.63
CA VAL A 25 -7.30 7.02 4.58
C VAL A 25 -8.26 6.44 5.62
N SER A 26 -8.03 5.20 6.05
CA SER A 26 -8.70 4.60 7.21
C SER A 26 -7.75 4.57 8.38
N CYS A 27 -8.19 4.92 9.57
CA CYS A 27 -7.30 4.97 10.72
C CYS A 27 -8.01 4.69 12.05
N VAL A 28 -7.21 4.30 13.05
CA VAL A 28 -7.56 4.46 14.47
C VAL A 28 -6.56 5.46 15.03
N PRO A 29 -7.01 6.67 15.46
CA PRO A 29 -6.13 7.71 15.96
C PRO A 29 -5.28 7.23 17.15
N GLY A 30 -4.03 7.71 17.21
CA GLY A 30 -3.13 7.39 18.30
C GLY A 30 -2.00 8.42 18.41
N GLU A 31 -1.40 8.50 19.58
CA GLU A 31 -0.42 9.55 19.92
C GLU A 31 0.86 9.46 19.07
N SER A 32 1.27 8.26 18.68
CA SER A 32 2.55 8.04 17.99
C SER A 32 2.62 8.60 16.56
N TYR A 33 1.53 9.17 16.04
CA TYR A 33 1.51 9.81 14.72
C TYR A 33 0.59 11.05 14.67
N LEU A 34 0.47 11.78 15.79
CA LEU A 34 -0.34 12.99 15.89
C LEU A 34 0.01 14.03 14.81
N ALA A 35 1.28 14.21 14.49
CA ALA A 35 1.70 15.16 13.47
C ALA A 35 1.16 14.80 12.06
N VAL A 36 0.92 13.52 11.77
CA VAL A 36 0.26 13.11 10.53
C VAL A 36 -1.24 13.41 10.60
N LEU A 37 -1.89 13.13 11.73
CA LEU A 37 -3.31 13.42 11.94
C LEU A 37 -3.59 14.92 11.83
N ASP A 38 -2.72 15.75 12.41
CA ASP A 38 -2.80 17.21 12.31
C ASP A 38 -2.68 17.66 10.84
N ALA A 39 -1.70 17.14 10.11
CA ALA A 39 -1.51 17.46 8.69
C ALA A 39 -2.66 16.94 7.79
N LEU A 40 -3.38 15.89 8.19
CA LEU A 40 -4.54 15.38 7.46
C LEU A 40 -5.77 16.30 7.63
N TYR A 41 -5.88 17.05 8.71
CA TYR A 41 -7.07 17.84 9.07
C TYR A 41 -7.54 18.78 7.97
N GLU A 42 -6.62 19.51 7.32
CA GLU A 42 -6.94 20.45 6.24
C GLU A 42 -6.44 19.98 4.86
N SER A 43 -6.06 18.70 4.75
CA SER A 43 -5.43 18.19 3.53
C SER A 43 -6.38 17.99 2.35
N GLY A 44 -7.67 17.84 2.62
CA GLY A 44 -8.68 17.39 1.65
C GLY A 44 -8.72 15.87 1.45
N ILE A 45 -7.87 15.10 2.14
CA ILE A 45 -7.96 13.63 2.18
C ILE A 45 -9.06 13.25 3.18
N GLU A 46 -10.02 12.45 2.74
CA GLU A 46 -11.06 11.93 3.62
C GLU A 46 -10.44 10.98 4.66
N THR A 47 -10.57 11.34 5.94
CA THR A 47 -10.04 10.53 7.04
C THR A 47 -11.18 9.78 7.72
N VAL A 48 -11.23 8.46 7.49
CA VAL A 48 -12.25 7.59 8.10
C VAL A 48 -11.70 7.04 9.41
N VAL A 49 -12.24 7.57 10.52
CA VAL A 49 -11.87 7.13 11.87
C VAL A 49 -12.66 5.87 12.22
N CYS A 50 -11.93 4.78 12.42
CA CYS A 50 -12.47 3.48 12.80
C CYS A 50 -12.38 3.26 14.32
N ARG A 51 -13.14 2.29 14.84
CA ARG A 51 -13.12 1.94 16.26
C ARG A 51 -12.16 0.77 16.57
N GLN A 52 -11.63 0.13 15.53
CA GLN A 52 -10.76 -1.03 15.68
C GLN A 52 -9.87 -1.14 14.44
N GLU A 53 -8.59 -1.41 14.63
CA GLU A 53 -7.55 -1.33 13.60
C GLU A 53 -7.66 -2.44 12.55
N GLY A 54 -8.13 -3.63 12.92
CA GLY A 54 -8.42 -4.68 11.95
C GLY A 54 -9.50 -4.26 10.97
N GLY A 55 -10.55 -3.56 11.45
CA GLY A 55 -11.57 -2.95 10.59
C GLY A 55 -10.98 -1.90 9.66
N ALA A 56 -10.11 -1.01 10.18
CA ALA A 56 -9.42 -0.01 9.36
C ALA A 56 -8.55 -0.66 8.28
N ALA A 57 -7.81 -1.72 8.64
CA ALA A 57 -6.98 -2.46 7.70
C ALA A 57 -7.81 -3.19 6.63
N MET A 58 -8.95 -3.79 7.00
CA MET A 58 -9.88 -4.40 6.04
C MET A 58 -10.53 -3.36 5.10
N MET A 59 -10.76 -2.14 5.55
CA MET A 59 -11.23 -1.06 4.68
C MET A 59 -10.17 -0.69 3.64
N ALA A 60 -8.90 -0.60 4.05
CA ALA A 60 -7.80 -0.35 3.13
C ALA A 60 -7.58 -1.52 2.15
N ASP A 61 -7.69 -2.77 2.61
CA ASP A 61 -7.69 -3.96 1.73
C ASP A 61 -8.82 -3.86 0.69
N THR A 62 -10.04 -3.55 1.14
CA THR A 62 -11.20 -3.43 0.24
C THR A 62 -11.00 -2.31 -0.80
N TRP A 63 -10.42 -1.18 -0.40
CA TRP A 63 -10.06 -0.12 -1.34
C TRP A 63 -9.12 -0.62 -2.43
N GLY A 64 -8.03 -1.28 -2.04
CA GLY A 64 -7.05 -1.84 -2.97
C GLY A 64 -7.68 -2.89 -3.90
N ARG A 65 -8.61 -3.68 -3.38
CA ARG A 65 -9.35 -4.70 -4.12
C ARG A 65 -10.25 -4.12 -5.21
N LEU A 66 -10.97 -3.04 -4.88
CA LEU A 66 -11.94 -2.42 -5.78
C LEU A 66 -11.30 -1.47 -6.82
N THR A 67 -10.24 -0.76 -6.42
CA THR A 67 -9.64 0.28 -7.26
C THR A 67 -8.35 -0.16 -7.96
N GLY A 68 -7.67 -1.17 -7.43
CA GLY A 68 -6.31 -1.51 -7.85
C GLY A 68 -5.22 -0.54 -7.34
N GLU A 69 -5.61 0.53 -6.64
CA GLU A 69 -4.72 1.51 -6.02
C GLU A 69 -4.44 1.13 -4.56
N PRO A 70 -3.24 1.41 -4.02
CA PRO A 70 -2.95 1.06 -2.64
C PRO A 70 -3.91 1.72 -1.64
N GLY A 71 -4.67 0.90 -0.89
CA GLY A 71 -5.45 1.39 0.22
C GLY A 71 -4.55 1.81 1.38
N ILE A 72 -4.88 2.92 2.04
CA ILE A 72 -4.07 3.50 3.12
C ILE A 72 -4.72 3.23 4.48
N CYS A 73 -3.95 2.61 5.37
CA CYS A 73 -4.32 2.42 6.77
C CYS A 73 -3.26 3.05 7.69
N MET A 74 -3.71 3.72 8.74
CA MET A 74 -2.82 4.35 9.73
C MET A 74 -3.21 3.90 11.13
N VAL A 75 -2.23 3.44 11.91
CA VAL A 75 -2.43 2.92 13.25
C VAL A 75 -1.31 3.35 14.20
N THR A 76 -1.60 3.33 15.49
CA THR A 76 -0.57 3.55 16.51
C THR A 76 0.34 2.33 16.69
N ARG A 77 1.45 2.52 17.40
CA ARG A 77 2.40 1.46 17.77
C ARG A 77 1.78 0.35 18.63
N GLY A 78 2.49 -0.75 18.76
CA GLY A 78 2.15 -1.87 19.65
C GLY A 78 0.80 -2.51 19.33
N PRO A 79 -0.19 -2.42 20.25
CA PRO A 79 -1.51 -3.04 20.06
C PRO A 79 -2.22 -2.61 18.80
N GLY A 80 -2.11 -1.33 18.39
CA GLY A 80 -2.72 -0.84 17.15
C GLY A 80 -2.18 -1.56 15.93
N ALA A 81 -0.87 -1.67 15.82
CA ALA A 81 -0.21 -2.39 14.73
C ALA A 81 -0.58 -3.89 14.73
N THR A 82 -0.56 -4.55 15.90
CA THR A 82 -0.92 -5.98 15.98
C THR A 82 -2.38 -6.25 15.65
N ASN A 83 -3.31 -5.36 16.02
CA ASN A 83 -4.71 -5.46 15.63
C ASN A 83 -4.89 -5.34 14.11
N ALA A 84 -4.12 -4.49 13.43
CA ALA A 84 -4.18 -4.32 11.98
C ALA A 84 -3.61 -5.52 11.19
N SER A 85 -2.84 -6.41 11.83
CA SER A 85 -2.15 -7.53 11.18
C SER A 85 -3.08 -8.47 10.43
N ALA A 86 -4.31 -8.67 10.90
CA ALA A 86 -5.28 -9.53 10.23
C ALA A 86 -5.62 -9.02 8.82
N GLY A 87 -5.93 -7.72 8.67
CA GLY A 87 -6.20 -7.12 7.36
C GLY A 87 -4.97 -7.11 6.46
N LEU A 88 -3.80 -6.84 7.03
CA LEU A 88 -2.54 -6.92 6.30
C LEU A 88 -2.26 -8.32 5.74
N HIS A 89 -2.53 -9.36 6.56
CA HIS A 89 -2.37 -10.75 6.13
C HIS A 89 -3.34 -11.13 5.00
N VAL A 90 -4.60 -10.71 5.10
CA VAL A 90 -5.59 -10.91 4.02
C VAL A 90 -5.11 -10.24 2.73
N ALA A 91 -4.70 -8.98 2.78
CA ALA A 91 -4.14 -8.26 1.63
C ALA A 91 -2.93 -8.99 1.02
N ARG A 92 -2.06 -9.58 1.86
CA ARG A 92 -0.89 -10.36 1.41
C ARG A 92 -1.29 -11.62 0.67
N GLN A 93 -2.25 -12.37 1.20
CA GLN A 93 -2.70 -13.63 0.61
C GLN A 93 -3.44 -13.40 -0.71
N ASP A 94 -4.28 -12.38 -0.76
CA ASP A 94 -5.12 -12.06 -1.92
C ASP A 94 -4.41 -11.14 -2.95
N SER A 95 -3.15 -10.78 -2.70
CA SER A 95 -2.37 -9.94 -3.63
C SER A 95 -2.97 -8.54 -3.81
N ILE A 96 -3.44 -7.94 -2.72
CA ILE A 96 -4.06 -6.61 -2.72
C ILE A 96 -3.02 -5.54 -2.38
N PRO A 97 -2.90 -4.47 -3.18
CA PRO A 97 -2.02 -3.36 -2.85
C PRO A 97 -2.56 -2.58 -1.64
N MET A 98 -1.72 -2.38 -0.64
CA MET A 98 -2.05 -1.67 0.60
C MET A 98 -0.79 -1.06 1.20
N ILE A 99 -0.91 0.07 1.89
CA ILE A 99 0.18 0.66 2.68
C ILE A 99 -0.34 0.87 4.11
N LEU A 100 0.31 0.20 5.06
CA LEU A 100 0.07 0.37 6.48
C LEU A 100 1.15 1.27 7.06
N PHE A 101 0.75 2.44 7.57
CA PHE A 101 1.61 3.32 8.35
C PHE A 101 1.42 3.03 9.83
N ILE A 102 2.52 2.83 10.53
CA ILE A 102 2.53 2.54 11.97
C ILE A 102 3.36 3.62 12.66
N GLY A 103 2.75 4.37 13.58
CA GLY A 103 3.54 5.23 14.47
C GLY A 103 4.49 4.39 15.32
N GLN A 104 5.69 4.92 15.63
CA GLN A 104 6.71 4.23 16.37
C GLN A 104 7.22 5.13 17.50
N VAL A 105 7.85 4.53 18.51
CA VAL A 105 8.55 5.28 19.56
C VAL A 105 9.63 6.19 18.96
N GLN A 106 9.99 7.23 19.65
CA GLN A 106 11.09 8.13 19.24
C GLN A 106 12.41 7.34 19.07
N ARG A 107 13.26 7.81 18.15
CA ARG A 107 14.47 7.08 17.73
C ARG A 107 15.46 6.81 18.87
N ASP A 108 15.59 7.73 19.84
CA ASP A 108 16.48 7.59 20.98
C ASP A 108 15.94 6.68 22.09
N ALA A 109 14.65 6.33 22.06
CA ALA A 109 14.01 5.38 22.97
C ALA A 109 14.07 3.91 22.49
N ARG A 110 14.54 3.67 21.26
CA ARG A 110 14.62 2.34 20.67
C ARG A 110 15.53 1.42 21.49
N GLU A 111 15.11 0.12 21.58
CA GLU A 111 15.81 -0.94 22.30
C GLU A 111 15.95 -0.67 23.81
N ARG A 112 15.04 0.12 24.38
CA ARG A 112 14.97 0.42 25.81
C ARG A 112 13.68 -0.06 26.47
N GLU A 113 12.98 -1.01 25.82
CA GLU A 113 11.64 -1.46 26.26
C GLU A 113 10.65 -0.29 26.43
N ALA A 114 10.72 0.67 25.50
CA ALA A 114 9.83 1.82 25.51
C ALA A 114 8.36 1.38 25.36
N PHE A 115 7.44 2.18 25.90
CA PHE A 115 6.02 1.84 25.93
C PHE A 115 5.48 1.50 24.53
N GLN A 116 4.99 0.27 24.37
CA GLN A 116 4.43 -0.26 23.12
C GLN A 116 5.44 -0.38 21.95
N GLU A 117 6.72 -0.36 22.21
CA GLU A 117 7.74 -0.60 21.20
C GLU A 117 7.63 -2.01 20.60
N VAL A 118 7.73 -2.11 19.28
CA VAL A 118 7.81 -3.38 18.54
C VAL A 118 8.82 -3.23 17.40
N GLU A 119 9.66 -4.24 17.20
CA GLU A 119 10.53 -4.32 16.02
C GLU A 119 9.72 -4.80 14.80
N TYR A 120 9.15 -3.87 14.07
CA TYR A 120 8.20 -4.16 12.99
C TYR A 120 8.81 -4.87 11.80
N ARG A 121 10.10 -4.67 11.50
CA ARG A 121 10.77 -5.40 10.43
C ARG A 121 10.80 -6.91 10.71
N ARG A 122 10.86 -7.30 11.98
CA ARG A 122 10.78 -8.71 12.40
C ARG A 122 9.33 -9.19 12.46
N ALA A 123 8.45 -8.38 13.04
CA ALA A 123 7.07 -8.80 13.30
C ALA A 123 6.22 -8.92 12.02
N PHE A 124 6.47 -8.10 10.99
CA PHE A 124 5.61 -7.98 9.82
C PHE A 124 6.21 -8.48 8.50
N THR A 125 7.42 -9.04 8.51
CA THR A 125 8.09 -9.53 7.29
C THR A 125 7.26 -10.57 6.53
N GLU A 126 6.58 -11.47 7.22
CA GLU A 126 5.75 -12.50 6.57
C GLU A 126 4.44 -11.93 6.01
N PHE A 127 3.95 -10.83 6.55
CA PHE A 127 2.66 -10.22 6.18
C PHE A 127 2.77 -9.15 5.11
N ALA A 128 3.99 -8.70 4.79
CA ALA A 128 4.20 -7.60 3.86
C ALA A 128 5.23 -7.91 2.77
N LYS A 129 5.16 -7.24 1.65
CA LYS A 129 6.19 -7.30 0.60
C LYS A 129 7.46 -6.55 1.01
N TRP A 130 7.29 -5.51 1.80
CA TRP A 130 8.36 -4.69 2.33
C TRP A 130 7.93 -4.06 3.64
N VAL A 131 8.84 -4.05 4.60
CA VAL A 131 8.71 -3.34 5.86
C VAL A 131 9.87 -2.37 5.96
N GLY A 132 9.56 -1.07 6.02
CA GLY A 132 10.54 0.00 6.13
C GLY A 132 10.29 0.87 7.35
N GLU A 133 11.35 1.48 7.89
CA GLU A 133 11.26 2.53 8.89
C GLU A 133 11.83 3.82 8.31
N ILE A 134 11.10 4.91 8.46
CA ILE A 134 11.52 6.23 7.98
C ILE A 134 12.15 6.96 9.17
N ASP A 135 13.46 6.92 9.26
CA ASP A 135 14.26 7.53 10.33
C ASP A 135 14.78 8.93 10.02
N ASP A 136 14.61 9.41 8.80
CA ASP A 136 15.00 10.73 8.31
C ASP A 136 13.83 11.39 7.56
N ALA A 137 13.30 12.47 8.09
CA ALA A 137 12.18 13.20 7.51
C ALA A 137 12.42 13.64 6.05
N ARG A 138 13.67 13.94 5.69
CA ARG A 138 14.03 14.33 4.30
C ARG A 138 13.81 13.21 3.29
N ARG A 139 13.76 11.96 3.73
CA ARG A 139 13.56 10.76 2.90
C ARG A 139 12.11 10.32 2.78
N ILE A 140 11.18 11.00 3.44
CA ILE A 140 9.76 10.66 3.38
C ILE A 140 9.25 10.55 1.93
N PRO A 141 9.51 11.53 1.02
CA PRO A 141 9.05 11.42 -0.36
C PRO A 141 9.58 10.17 -1.08
N GLU A 142 10.85 9.79 -0.85
CA GLU A 142 11.47 8.58 -1.39
C GLU A 142 10.76 7.31 -0.88
N PHE A 143 10.59 7.19 0.43
CA PHE A 143 9.99 6.00 1.05
C PHE A 143 8.54 5.81 0.64
N VAL A 144 7.75 6.87 0.62
CA VAL A 144 6.34 6.80 0.24
C VAL A 144 6.21 6.44 -1.23
N THR A 145 6.91 7.11 -2.14
CA THR A 145 6.90 6.77 -3.57
C THR A 145 7.32 5.31 -3.80
N ARG A 146 8.36 4.84 -3.10
CA ARG A 146 8.79 3.44 -3.15
C ARG A 146 7.71 2.49 -2.62
N ALA A 147 6.99 2.87 -1.56
CA ALA A 147 5.91 2.04 -1.01
C ALA A 147 4.80 1.80 -2.04
N PHE A 148 4.37 2.84 -2.76
CA PHE A 148 3.41 2.72 -3.85
C PHE A 148 3.94 1.81 -4.97
N ALA A 149 5.17 2.02 -5.41
CA ALA A 149 5.79 1.20 -6.45
C ALA A 149 5.90 -0.28 -6.03
N VAL A 150 6.33 -0.58 -4.80
CA VAL A 150 6.44 -1.95 -4.29
C VAL A 150 5.07 -2.59 -4.11
N ALA A 151 4.09 -1.87 -3.57
CA ALA A 151 2.74 -2.40 -3.35
C ALA A 151 2.08 -2.85 -4.65
N THR A 152 2.33 -2.16 -5.76
CA THR A 152 1.65 -2.39 -7.05
C THR A 152 2.47 -3.21 -8.05
N SER A 153 3.80 -3.31 -7.90
CA SER A 153 4.68 -3.99 -8.87
C SER A 153 4.63 -5.51 -8.76
N GLY A 154 4.77 -6.19 -9.88
CA GLY A 154 4.76 -7.67 -9.96
C GLY A 154 3.46 -8.24 -9.38
N ARG A 155 3.56 -9.19 -8.43
CA ARG A 155 2.41 -9.60 -7.62
C ARG A 155 2.11 -8.48 -6.63
N PRO A 156 0.96 -7.80 -6.70
CA PRO A 156 0.60 -6.75 -5.74
C PRO A 156 0.57 -7.28 -4.30
N GLY A 157 0.64 -6.39 -3.34
CA GLY A 157 0.57 -6.78 -1.93
C GLY A 157 0.94 -5.65 -0.99
N PRO A 158 0.76 -5.85 0.32
CA PRO A 158 0.91 -4.80 1.30
C PRO A 158 2.37 -4.42 1.58
N VAL A 159 2.54 -3.15 1.96
CA VAL A 159 3.78 -2.56 2.45
C VAL A 159 3.52 -1.98 3.83
N VAL A 160 4.50 -2.04 4.70
CA VAL A 160 4.48 -1.42 6.04
C VAL A 160 5.55 -0.35 6.12
N LEU A 161 5.17 0.85 6.57
CA LEU A 161 6.10 1.93 6.89
C LEU A 161 5.93 2.34 8.35
N THR A 162 7.02 2.34 9.11
CA THR A 162 7.02 2.78 10.50
C THR A 162 7.57 4.20 10.61
N LEU A 163 6.97 4.98 11.48
CA LEU A 163 7.13 6.41 11.60
C LEU A 163 7.52 6.78 13.03
N PRO A 164 8.82 6.94 13.36
CA PRO A 164 9.24 7.46 14.66
C PRO A 164 8.58 8.80 14.95
N GLU A 165 7.98 8.96 16.13
CA GLU A 165 7.18 10.14 16.48
C GLU A 165 8.00 11.44 16.50
N ASP A 166 9.27 11.39 16.90
CA ASP A 166 10.17 12.53 16.89
C ASP A 166 10.55 12.96 15.45
N MET A 167 10.70 12.01 14.53
CA MET A 167 10.93 12.30 13.11
C MET A 167 9.73 13.04 12.47
N LEU A 168 8.50 12.73 12.91
CA LEU A 168 7.29 13.33 12.35
C LEU A 168 7.14 14.83 12.69
N VAL A 169 7.76 15.31 13.75
CA VAL A 169 7.74 16.73 14.15
C VAL A 169 8.98 17.53 13.71
N GLU A 170 9.98 16.86 13.14
CA GLU A 170 11.14 17.56 12.59
C GLU A 170 10.77 18.46 11.42
N GLU A 171 11.20 19.71 11.46
CA GLU A 171 11.09 20.63 10.34
C GLU A 171 12.31 20.54 9.43
N VAL A 172 12.12 20.08 8.22
CA VAL A 172 13.20 19.87 7.25
C VAL A 172 12.88 20.47 5.88
N GLU A 173 13.93 20.78 5.13
CA GLU A 173 13.83 20.99 3.69
C GLU A 173 13.95 19.62 2.99
N ALA A 174 12.92 19.23 2.26
CA ALA A 174 12.87 17.98 1.51
C ALA A 174 12.40 18.23 0.08
N PRO A 175 12.77 17.39 -0.89
CA PRO A 175 12.24 17.48 -2.25
C PRO A 175 10.72 17.29 -2.25
N GLU A 176 10.04 17.82 -3.28
CA GLU A 176 8.64 17.54 -3.50
C GLU A 176 8.45 16.05 -3.79
N ALA A 177 7.38 15.50 -3.23
CA ALA A 177 6.97 14.14 -3.57
C ALA A 177 6.48 14.08 -5.02
N LYS A 178 6.84 13.00 -5.70
CA LYS A 178 6.38 12.72 -7.06
C LYS A 178 5.45 11.54 -7.05
N ALA A 179 4.44 11.59 -7.90
CA ALA A 179 3.60 10.42 -8.16
C ALA A 179 4.47 9.25 -8.66
N TYR A 180 4.20 8.06 -8.17
CA TYR A 180 4.80 6.87 -8.73
C TYR A 180 4.21 6.58 -10.12
N THR A 181 4.99 5.95 -10.97
CA THR A 181 4.51 5.46 -12.26
C THR A 181 4.40 3.93 -12.19
N PRO A 182 3.21 3.36 -12.37
CA PRO A 182 3.05 1.90 -12.39
C PRO A 182 3.90 1.27 -13.49
N VAL A 183 4.56 0.16 -13.16
CA VAL A 183 5.27 -0.66 -14.15
C VAL A 183 4.32 -1.75 -14.64
N GLU A 184 3.96 -1.69 -15.90
CA GLU A 184 3.16 -2.73 -16.54
C GLU A 184 4.04 -3.90 -16.96
N ASN A 185 3.62 -5.12 -16.58
CA ASN A 185 4.29 -6.35 -16.98
C ASN A 185 3.51 -7.01 -18.10
N HIS A 186 4.17 -7.22 -19.23
CA HIS A 186 3.61 -7.92 -20.36
C HIS A 186 4.27 -9.29 -20.55
N PRO A 187 3.53 -10.34 -20.94
CA PRO A 187 4.14 -11.61 -21.30
C PRO A 187 5.06 -11.42 -22.52
N GLY A 188 6.20 -12.04 -22.49
CA GLY A 188 7.12 -11.99 -23.61
C GLY A 188 6.60 -12.80 -24.82
N ARG A 189 7.17 -12.55 -25.99
CA ARG A 189 6.75 -13.20 -27.24
C ARG A 189 6.76 -14.74 -27.16
N LYS A 190 7.80 -15.33 -26.59
CA LYS A 190 7.92 -16.80 -26.45
C LYS A 190 6.82 -17.40 -25.54
N GLN A 191 6.41 -16.66 -24.48
CA GLN A 191 5.32 -17.08 -23.60
C GLN A 191 3.99 -17.03 -24.33
N MET A 192 3.77 -16.00 -25.18
CA MET A 192 2.56 -15.90 -25.99
C MET A 192 2.48 -16.97 -27.07
N GLU A 193 3.58 -17.26 -27.77
CA GLU A 193 3.67 -18.37 -28.72
C GLU A 193 3.31 -19.70 -28.05
N LYS A 194 3.92 -20.00 -26.89
CA LYS A 194 3.58 -21.22 -26.13
C LYS A 194 2.12 -21.28 -25.69
N PHE A 195 1.56 -20.15 -25.23
CA PHE A 195 0.15 -20.05 -24.84
C PHE A 195 -0.76 -20.37 -26.03
N THR A 196 -0.49 -19.77 -27.18
CA THR A 196 -1.25 -20.00 -28.43
C THR A 196 -1.20 -21.45 -28.86
N ASP A 197 -0.02 -22.08 -28.84
CA ASP A 197 0.15 -23.49 -29.19
C ASP A 197 -0.60 -24.42 -28.23
N LEU A 198 -0.53 -24.16 -26.93
CA LEU A 198 -1.26 -24.96 -25.93
C LEU A 198 -2.78 -24.85 -26.14
N LEU A 199 -3.29 -23.64 -26.38
CA LEU A 199 -4.70 -23.41 -26.60
C LEU A 199 -5.21 -24.06 -27.91
N ALA A 200 -4.44 -23.92 -28.99
CA ALA A 200 -4.77 -24.48 -30.29
C ALA A 200 -4.84 -26.02 -30.28
N ASN A 201 -4.01 -26.67 -29.47
CA ASN A 201 -3.96 -28.14 -29.38
C ASN A 201 -4.84 -28.71 -28.24
N ALA A 202 -5.49 -27.85 -27.44
CA ALA A 202 -6.31 -28.30 -26.32
C ALA A 202 -7.64 -28.90 -26.83
N LYS A 203 -7.98 -30.09 -26.35
CA LYS A 203 -9.26 -30.73 -26.68
C LYS A 203 -10.44 -30.21 -25.83
N ARG A 204 -10.15 -29.80 -24.62
CA ARG A 204 -11.16 -29.31 -23.64
C ARG A 204 -10.54 -28.16 -22.82
N PRO A 205 -10.31 -27.00 -23.45
CA PRO A 205 -9.75 -25.85 -22.72
C PRO A 205 -10.76 -25.28 -21.73
N MET A 206 -10.27 -24.74 -20.63
CA MET A 206 -11.01 -23.97 -19.65
C MET A 206 -10.12 -22.83 -19.15
N PHE A 207 -10.68 -21.63 -18.98
CA PHE A 207 -9.99 -20.54 -18.33
C PHE A 207 -10.42 -20.44 -16.87
N ILE A 208 -9.45 -20.21 -15.98
CA ILE A 208 -9.69 -19.86 -14.58
C ILE A 208 -9.06 -18.49 -14.37
N LEU A 209 -9.88 -17.49 -14.08
CA LEU A 209 -9.45 -16.11 -13.82
C LEU A 209 -9.34 -15.87 -12.33
N GLY A 210 -8.31 -15.14 -11.96
CA GLY A 210 -8.08 -14.70 -10.61
C GLY A 210 -7.20 -13.44 -10.60
N GLY A 211 -6.79 -13.02 -9.41
CA GLY A 211 -5.97 -11.83 -9.22
C GLY A 211 -6.79 -10.55 -9.16
N THR A 212 -6.07 -9.43 -9.10
CA THR A 212 -6.62 -8.09 -8.91
C THR A 212 -6.23 -7.16 -10.07
N ARG A 213 -6.73 -5.93 -10.06
CA ARG A 213 -6.41 -4.89 -11.05
C ARG A 213 -6.97 -5.18 -12.46
N TRP A 214 -8.11 -5.82 -12.53
CA TRP A 214 -8.86 -5.95 -13.77
C TRP A 214 -9.51 -4.61 -14.14
N SER A 215 -9.11 -4.02 -15.26
CA SER A 215 -9.81 -2.87 -15.83
C SER A 215 -11.06 -3.32 -16.60
N GLU A 216 -12.02 -2.41 -16.77
CA GLU A 216 -13.21 -2.68 -17.60
C GLU A 216 -12.84 -3.11 -19.02
N GLU A 217 -11.81 -2.48 -19.60
CA GLU A 217 -11.28 -2.82 -20.90
C GLU A 217 -10.69 -4.22 -20.95
N ALA A 218 -9.91 -4.61 -19.93
CA ALA A 218 -9.33 -5.95 -19.82
C ALA A 218 -10.42 -7.02 -19.70
N VAL A 219 -11.46 -6.75 -18.89
CA VAL A 219 -12.63 -7.65 -18.75
C VAL A 219 -13.36 -7.81 -20.07
N ALA A 220 -13.66 -6.70 -20.78
CA ALA A 220 -14.34 -6.73 -22.07
C ALA A 220 -13.52 -7.47 -23.13
N SER A 221 -12.21 -7.20 -23.20
CA SER A 221 -11.30 -7.89 -24.14
C SER A 221 -11.23 -9.37 -23.88
N PHE A 222 -11.09 -9.78 -22.62
CA PHE A 222 -11.05 -11.19 -22.26
C PHE A 222 -12.39 -11.90 -22.54
N LYS A 223 -13.52 -11.26 -22.22
CA LYS A 223 -14.86 -11.79 -22.52
C LYS A 223 -15.02 -12.08 -24.01
N ASN A 224 -14.71 -11.09 -24.86
CA ASN A 224 -14.77 -11.25 -26.31
C ASN A 224 -13.88 -12.40 -26.80
N PHE A 225 -12.66 -12.51 -26.24
CA PHE A 225 -11.75 -13.58 -26.57
C PHE A 225 -12.30 -14.97 -26.20
N ALA A 226 -12.77 -15.14 -24.97
CA ALA A 226 -13.33 -16.41 -24.49
C ALA A 226 -14.58 -16.84 -25.27
N GLU A 227 -15.48 -15.89 -25.56
CA GLU A 227 -16.70 -16.13 -26.35
C GLU A 227 -16.38 -16.54 -27.79
N SER A 228 -15.37 -15.89 -28.42
CA SER A 228 -14.96 -16.23 -29.78
C SER A 228 -14.43 -17.66 -29.90
N LEU A 229 -13.81 -18.18 -28.85
CA LEU A 229 -13.29 -19.54 -28.78
C LEU A 229 -14.28 -20.53 -28.18
N LYS A 230 -15.42 -20.08 -27.66
CA LYS A 230 -16.44 -20.90 -26.95
C LYS A 230 -15.83 -21.70 -25.79
N VAL A 231 -14.88 -21.10 -25.07
CA VAL A 231 -14.20 -21.72 -23.93
C VAL A 231 -14.90 -21.34 -22.63
N PRO A 232 -15.23 -22.32 -21.74
CA PRO A 232 -15.81 -22.02 -20.44
C PRO A 232 -14.82 -21.27 -19.55
N VAL A 233 -15.36 -20.35 -18.73
CA VAL A 233 -14.58 -19.49 -17.82
C VAL A 233 -15.08 -19.69 -16.40
N GLY A 234 -14.17 -19.94 -15.47
CA GLY A 234 -14.39 -19.88 -14.03
C GLY A 234 -13.64 -18.69 -13.43
N CYS A 235 -14.11 -18.19 -12.29
CA CYS A 235 -13.42 -17.17 -11.49
C CYS A 235 -13.10 -17.75 -10.11
N SER A 236 -11.90 -17.41 -9.57
CA SER A 236 -11.46 -17.79 -8.23
C SER A 236 -11.72 -16.67 -7.23
#